data_cd73901bdd84c423e38b40720c0d68d1
#
_entry.id   cd73901bdd84c423e38b40720c0d68d1
#
_cell.length_a   1.000
_cell.length_b   1.000
_cell.length_c   1.000
_cell.angle_alpha   90.00
_cell.angle_beta   90.00
_cell.angle_gamma   90.00
#
_symmetry.space_group_name_H-M   'P 1'
#
loop_
_entity.id
_entity.type
_entity.pdbx_description
1 polymer ?
#
loop_
_entity_poly.entity_id
_entity_poly.type
_entity_poly.pdbx_seq_one_letter_code
_entity_poly.pdbx_strand_id
1 'polypeptide(L)'
;MSESPLPEIYVSTDIETDGPLAGKHSMLSIGSAAYLADKELLGTFSANLETLPASAPDPKTAAWWATQPEAWSACRQNLEAPTVALKRYVAWLKAFGGRPVFVGYPAAFDFSFVYWYLTEFAGENPFGYSAIDIKTYAMALLRKPYRACGKQSMPPEWFDPVRHTHVALDDAIEQGRLFCNMLKANFGA
;
A
#
# COMPACT_ATOMS: atom_id res chain seq x y z
N MET A 1 19.27 30.59 -7.88
CA MET A 1 18.52 29.66 -8.75
C MET A 1 17.68 28.81 -7.80
N SER A 2 16.36 28.93 -7.84
CA SER A 2 15.49 28.07 -7.05
C SER A 2 15.56 26.66 -7.65
N GLU A 3 16.05 25.70 -6.89
CA GLU A 3 15.98 24.30 -7.27
C GLU A 3 14.50 23.96 -7.51
N SER A 4 14.21 23.33 -8.64
CA SER A 4 12.87 22.81 -8.88
C SER A 4 12.51 21.84 -7.73
N PRO A 5 11.28 21.88 -7.21
CA PRO A 5 10.89 20.98 -6.15
C PRO A 5 11.04 19.52 -6.62
N LEU A 6 11.54 18.65 -5.74
CA LEU A 6 11.65 17.22 -6.03
C LEU A 6 10.29 16.64 -6.42
N PRO A 7 10.22 15.75 -7.41
CA PRO A 7 8.96 15.15 -7.86
C PRO A 7 8.29 14.36 -6.74
N GLU A 8 6.97 14.34 -6.73
CA GLU A 8 6.18 13.43 -5.90
C GLU A 8 6.22 12.03 -6.52
N ILE A 9 6.50 11.04 -5.68
CA ILE A 9 6.49 9.62 -6.05
C ILE A 9 5.31 8.98 -5.33
N TYR A 10 4.28 8.61 -6.06
CA TYR A 10 3.09 7.97 -5.51
C TYR A 10 3.34 6.48 -5.30
N VAL A 11 3.45 6.09 -4.04
CA VAL A 11 3.76 4.72 -3.64
C VAL A 11 2.48 4.05 -3.19
N SER A 12 1.84 3.36 -4.14
CA SER A 12 0.70 2.52 -3.83
C SER A 12 1.17 1.32 -3.03
N THR A 13 0.59 1.11 -1.87
CA THR A 13 0.99 0.07 -0.94
C THR A 13 -0.22 -0.69 -0.44
N ASP A 14 -0.11 -2.00 -0.43
CA ASP A 14 -1.05 -2.95 0.16
C ASP A 14 -0.31 -3.86 1.12
N ILE A 15 -0.97 -4.32 2.17
CA ILE A 15 -0.40 -5.23 3.16
C ILE A 15 -1.34 -6.38 3.47
N GLU A 16 -0.73 -7.49 3.89
CA GLU A 16 -1.45 -8.58 4.51
C GLU A 16 -1.11 -8.67 6.01
N THR A 17 -2.10 -9.01 6.83
CA THR A 17 -1.92 -9.02 8.30
C THR A 17 -2.58 -10.23 8.95
N ASP A 18 -2.17 -10.57 10.17
CA ASP A 18 -2.83 -11.59 10.99
C ASP A 18 -3.87 -11.01 11.96
N GLY A 19 -4.17 -9.71 11.86
CA GLY A 19 -5.21 -9.04 12.65
C GLY A 19 -5.22 -7.52 12.48
N PRO A 20 -6.17 -6.80 13.10
CA PRO A 20 -6.49 -5.43 12.73
C PRO A 20 -5.63 -4.33 13.38
N LEU A 21 -4.72 -4.64 14.29
CA LEU A 21 -4.01 -3.63 15.09
C LEU A 21 -2.49 -3.76 14.96
N ALA A 22 -1.83 -2.76 14.39
CA ALA A 22 -0.38 -2.68 14.32
C ALA A 22 0.28 -2.79 15.70
N GLY A 23 1.37 -3.52 15.81
CA GLY A 23 2.11 -3.77 17.05
C GLY A 23 1.50 -4.85 17.95
N LYS A 24 0.20 -5.09 17.88
CA LYS A 24 -0.47 -6.24 18.52
C LYS A 24 -0.53 -7.44 17.58
N HIS A 25 -0.78 -7.17 16.31
CA HIS A 25 -0.83 -8.17 15.25
C HIS A 25 0.31 -7.91 14.26
N SER A 26 0.67 -8.96 13.53
CA SER A 26 1.76 -8.92 12.59
C SER A 26 1.32 -8.45 11.21
N MET A 27 2.14 -7.64 10.56
CA MET A 27 2.13 -7.52 9.11
C MET A 27 2.80 -8.75 8.53
N LEU A 28 2.08 -9.50 7.71
CA LEU A 28 2.53 -10.77 7.12
C LEU A 28 3.26 -10.56 5.80
N SER A 29 2.81 -9.59 5.02
CA SER A 29 3.47 -9.17 3.79
C SER A 29 3.23 -7.70 3.50
N ILE A 30 4.11 -7.11 2.70
CA ILE A 30 4.00 -5.77 2.15
C ILE A 30 4.29 -5.82 0.65
N GLY A 31 3.43 -5.20 -0.14
CA GLY A 31 3.62 -4.95 -1.56
C GLY A 31 3.52 -3.46 -1.84
N SER A 32 4.42 -2.93 -2.66
CA SER A 32 4.39 -1.53 -3.07
C SER A 32 4.78 -1.35 -4.52
N ALA A 33 4.11 -0.42 -5.19
CA ALA A 33 4.39 0.01 -6.56
C ALA A 33 4.52 1.53 -6.61
N ALA A 34 5.68 2.03 -7.05
CA ALA A 34 6.01 3.45 -7.11
C ALA A 34 5.73 4.02 -8.51
N TYR A 35 4.95 5.09 -8.59
CA TYR A 35 4.53 5.72 -9.83
C TYR A 35 4.83 7.22 -9.85
N LEU A 36 5.05 7.75 -11.04
CA LEU A 36 4.87 9.17 -11.34
C LEU A 36 3.38 9.48 -11.60
N ALA A 37 3.02 10.76 -11.61
CA ALA A 37 1.64 11.19 -11.84
C ALA A 37 1.07 10.79 -13.21
N ASP A 38 1.92 10.61 -14.21
CA ASP A 38 1.59 10.18 -15.57
C ASP A 38 1.45 8.65 -15.71
N LYS A 39 1.49 7.92 -14.59
CA LYS A 39 1.39 6.46 -14.49
C LYS A 39 2.66 5.71 -14.90
N GLU A 40 3.81 6.38 -15.08
CA GLU A 40 5.07 5.68 -15.22
C GLU A 40 5.40 4.89 -13.95
N LEU A 41 5.59 3.58 -14.10
CA LEU A 41 6.01 2.68 -13.01
C LEU A 41 7.52 2.76 -12.84
N LEU A 42 7.98 3.32 -11.73
CA LEU A 42 9.42 3.45 -11.41
C LEU A 42 10.01 2.17 -10.83
N GLY A 43 9.20 1.36 -10.16
CA GLY A 43 9.63 0.10 -9.58
C GLY A 43 8.63 -0.48 -8.61
N THR A 44 8.91 -1.71 -8.18
CA THR A 44 8.09 -2.43 -7.21
C THR A 44 8.93 -2.94 -6.06
N PHE A 45 8.28 -3.15 -4.92
CA PHE A 45 8.85 -3.76 -3.73
C PHE A 45 7.89 -4.83 -3.20
N SER A 46 8.45 -5.93 -2.71
CA SER A 46 7.67 -6.95 -2.01
C SER A 46 8.53 -7.63 -0.94
N ALA A 47 7.92 -7.97 0.17
CA ALA A 47 8.50 -8.77 1.23
C ALA A 47 7.43 -9.52 2.01
N ASN A 48 7.71 -10.78 2.33
CA ASN A 48 6.94 -11.55 3.31
C ASN A 48 7.70 -11.53 4.64
N LEU A 49 6.99 -11.28 5.74
CA LEU A 49 7.62 -11.00 7.02
C LEU A 49 7.42 -12.15 8.01
N GLU A 50 8.44 -12.37 8.85
CA GLU A 50 8.26 -13.13 10.07
C GLU A 50 7.23 -12.44 10.99
N THR A 51 6.46 -13.22 11.73
CA THR A 51 5.50 -12.69 12.71
C THR A 51 6.22 -12.07 13.90
N LEU A 52 5.57 -11.11 14.54
CA LEU A 52 6.09 -10.50 15.77
C LEU A 52 6.19 -11.56 16.89
N PRO A 53 7.27 -11.60 17.67
CA PRO A 53 7.56 -12.69 18.62
C PRO A 53 6.47 -12.93 19.68
N ALA A 54 5.70 -11.93 20.05
CA ALA A 54 4.65 -12.02 21.08
C ALA A 54 3.24 -11.82 20.51
N SER A 55 3.09 -11.79 19.18
CA SER A 55 1.77 -11.63 18.56
C SER A 55 1.02 -12.96 18.49
N ALA A 56 -0.30 -12.85 18.57
CA ALA A 56 -1.20 -13.95 18.25
C ALA A 56 -2.19 -13.45 17.19
N PRO A 57 -2.53 -14.28 16.19
CA PRO A 57 -3.48 -13.88 15.15
C PRO A 57 -4.85 -13.59 15.74
N ASP A 58 -5.55 -12.59 15.18
CA ASP A 58 -6.95 -12.35 15.51
C ASP A 58 -7.81 -13.53 15.03
N PRO A 59 -8.70 -14.09 15.87
CA PRO A 59 -9.49 -15.27 15.50
C PRO A 59 -10.36 -15.09 14.24
N LYS A 60 -10.89 -13.89 14.00
CA LYS A 60 -11.70 -13.61 12.81
C LYS A 60 -10.82 -13.55 11.55
N THR A 61 -9.65 -12.91 11.67
CA THR A 61 -8.67 -12.84 10.58
C THR A 61 -8.12 -14.23 10.27
N ALA A 62 -7.82 -15.05 11.28
CA ALA A 62 -7.38 -16.43 11.09
C ALA A 62 -8.45 -17.28 10.38
N ALA A 63 -9.73 -17.12 10.75
CA ALA A 63 -10.84 -17.80 10.08
C ALA A 63 -10.99 -17.36 8.62
N TRP A 64 -10.77 -16.09 8.32
CA TRP A 64 -10.78 -15.59 6.93
C TRP A 64 -9.60 -16.16 6.13
N TRP A 65 -8.38 -16.18 6.69
CA TRP A 65 -7.21 -16.78 6.04
C TRP A 65 -7.41 -18.25 5.69
N ALA A 66 -8.14 -19.00 6.52
CA ALA A 66 -8.47 -20.40 6.22
C ALA A 66 -9.32 -20.56 4.94
N THR A 67 -9.98 -19.49 4.46
CA THR A 67 -10.74 -19.45 3.19
C THR A 67 -9.88 -19.02 1.99
N GLN A 68 -8.62 -18.58 2.22
CA GLN A 68 -7.70 -18.04 1.21
C GLN A 68 -6.37 -18.83 1.16
N PRO A 69 -6.37 -20.16 0.94
CA PRO A 69 -5.17 -20.99 1.11
C PRO A 69 -4.03 -20.63 0.15
N GLU A 70 -4.33 -20.18 -1.07
CA GLU A 70 -3.32 -19.80 -2.06
C GLU A 70 -2.63 -18.48 -1.64
N ALA A 71 -3.40 -17.44 -1.28
CA ALA A 71 -2.87 -16.17 -0.80
C ALA A 71 -2.10 -16.34 0.52
N TRP A 72 -2.62 -17.17 1.44
CA TRP A 72 -1.89 -17.55 2.65
C TRP A 72 -0.54 -18.18 2.34
N SER A 73 -0.51 -19.18 1.43
CA SER A 73 0.73 -19.81 1.03
C SER A 73 1.72 -18.81 0.42
N ALA A 74 1.23 -17.88 -0.41
CA ALA A 74 2.08 -16.87 -1.05
C ALA A 74 2.73 -15.95 -0.02
N CYS A 75 1.97 -15.44 0.97
CA CYS A 75 2.50 -14.52 1.97
C CYS A 75 3.35 -15.20 3.07
N ARG A 76 3.46 -16.54 3.08
CA ARG A 76 4.26 -17.29 4.06
C ARG A 76 5.51 -17.96 3.47
N GLN A 77 5.92 -17.60 2.25
CA GLN A 77 7.15 -18.07 1.62
C GLN A 77 8.27 -17.03 1.76
N ASN A 78 9.52 -17.50 1.85
CA ASN A 78 10.72 -16.65 1.85
C ASN A 78 10.65 -15.52 2.89
N LEU A 79 10.33 -15.87 4.13
CA LEU A 79 10.13 -14.91 5.20
C LEU A 79 11.42 -14.14 5.53
N GLU A 80 11.29 -12.84 5.68
CA GLU A 80 12.36 -11.94 6.10
C GLU A 80 12.06 -11.40 7.52
N ALA A 81 13.10 -11.22 8.33
CA ALA A 81 12.97 -10.49 9.59
C ALA A 81 12.50 -9.04 9.30
N PRO A 82 11.52 -8.49 10.05
CA PRO A 82 11.00 -7.15 9.82
C PRO A 82 12.08 -6.07 9.70
N THR A 83 13.10 -6.11 10.56
CA THR A 83 14.23 -5.17 10.52
C THR A 83 14.98 -5.19 9.18
N VAL A 84 15.16 -6.37 8.58
CA VAL A 84 15.86 -6.50 7.29
C VAL A 84 14.98 -5.95 6.16
N ALA A 85 13.73 -6.41 6.09
CA ALA A 85 12.79 -6.01 5.06
C ALA A 85 12.51 -4.50 5.06
N LEU A 86 12.25 -3.90 6.26
CA LEU A 86 11.89 -2.49 6.34
C LEU A 86 13.09 -1.56 6.05
N LYS A 87 14.30 -1.92 6.43
CA LYS A 87 15.51 -1.17 6.01
C LYS A 87 15.72 -1.22 4.50
N ARG A 88 15.49 -2.38 3.88
CA ARG A 88 15.52 -2.55 2.42
C ARG A 88 14.41 -1.73 1.75
N TYR A 89 13.21 -1.67 2.34
CA TYR A 89 12.11 -0.85 1.86
C TYR A 89 12.44 0.65 1.89
N VAL A 90 13.00 1.15 2.98
CA VAL A 90 13.47 2.54 3.08
C VAL A 90 14.53 2.86 2.03
N ALA A 91 15.52 1.98 1.84
CA ALA A 91 16.56 2.16 0.81
C ALA A 91 15.94 2.22 -0.59
N TRP A 92 14.94 1.37 -0.89
CA TRP A 92 14.21 1.37 -2.15
C TRP A 92 13.42 2.67 -2.37
N LEU A 93 12.72 3.18 -1.35
CA LEU A 93 12.01 4.46 -1.43
C LEU A 93 12.96 5.63 -1.73
N LYS A 94 14.12 5.66 -1.07
CA LYS A 94 15.13 6.73 -1.25
C LYS A 94 15.81 6.70 -2.61
N ALA A 95 15.89 5.53 -3.25
CA ALA A 95 16.56 5.38 -4.55
C ALA A 95 15.89 6.17 -5.68
N PHE A 96 14.63 6.53 -5.56
CA PHE A 96 13.92 7.32 -6.59
C PHE A 96 14.29 8.80 -6.59
N GLY A 97 14.93 9.33 -5.55
CA GLY A 97 15.33 10.74 -5.48
C GLY A 97 14.17 11.74 -5.47
N GLY A 98 12.96 11.30 -5.17
CA GLY A 98 11.74 12.12 -5.05
C GLY A 98 11.18 12.15 -3.63
N ARG A 99 9.99 12.73 -3.48
CA ARG A 99 9.25 12.78 -2.22
C ARG A 99 8.16 11.70 -2.22
N PRO A 100 8.31 10.60 -1.46
CA PRO A 100 7.34 9.52 -1.47
C PRO A 100 6.03 9.97 -0.82
N VAL A 101 4.92 9.66 -1.49
CA VAL A 101 3.55 9.88 -1.01
C VAL A 101 2.88 8.54 -0.88
N PHE A 102 2.47 8.16 0.32
CA PHE A 102 1.75 6.90 0.54
C PHE A 102 0.35 6.97 -0.08
N VAL A 103 -0.02 5.91 -0.82
CA VAL A 103 -1.34 5.74 -1.41
C VAL A 103 -1.89 4.37 -1.02
N GLY A 104 -3.14 4.26 -0.57
CA GLY A 104 -3.75 2.99 -0.17
C GLY A 104 -5.27 2.96 -0.29
N TYR A 105 -5.85 1.74 -0.13
CA TYR A 105 -7.28 1.53 -0.17
C TYR A 105 -7.73 0.36 0.75
N PRO A 106 -8.13 0.65 1.97
CA PRO A 106 -8.19 1.96 2.65
C PRO A 106 -6.83 2.35 3.27
N ALA A 107 -6.32 3.52 2.95
CA ALA A 107 -4.99 3.95 3.43
C ALA A 107 -4.86 3.99 4.95
N ALA A 108 -5.93 4.26 5.68
CA ALA A 108 -5.91 4.32 7.14
C ALA A 108 -5.50 2.98 7.78
N PHE A 109 -5.85 1.85 7.16
CA PHE A 109 -5.46 0.52 7.64
C PHE A 109 -3.99 0.24 7.29
N ASP A 110 -3.67 0.24 6.00
CA ASP A 110 -2.33 -0.11 5.51
C ASP A 110 -1.27 0.82 6.10
N PHE A 111 -1.52 2.13 6.09
CA PHE A 111 -0.58 3.12 6.60
C PHE A 111 -0.36 3.00 8.10
N SER A 112 -1.35 2.57 8.89
CA SER A 112 -1.16 2.37 10.33
C SER A 112 -0.12 1.30 10.64
N PHE A 113 -0.11 0.20 9.89
CA PHE A 113 0.89 -0.86 10.00
C PHE A 113 2.24 -0.42 9.44
N VAL A 114 2.26 0.12 8.22
CA VAL A 114 3.51 0.55 7.56
C VAL A 114 4.20 1.63 8.38
N TYR A 115 3.46 2.61 8.92
CA TYR A 115 3.99 3.65 9.79
C TYR A 115 4.64 3.05 11.04
N TRP A 116 3.92 2.15 11.73
CA TRP A 116 4.43 1.51 12.95
C TRP A 116 5.67 0.66 12.64
N TYR A 117 5.63 -0.18 11.62
CA TYR A 117 6.75 -1.04 11.23
C TYR A 117 7.99 -0.25 10.80
N LEU A 118 7.83 0.83 10.03
CA LEU A 118 8.93 1.71 9.64
C LEU A 118 9.59 2.37 10.87
N THR A 119 8.77 2.87 11.79
CA THR A 119 9.26 3.50 13.02
C THR A 119 10.00 2.50 13.91
N GLU A 120 9.43 1.32 14.11
CA GLU A 120 9.97 0.30 15.01
C GLU A 120 11.20 -0.40 14.46
N PHE A 121 11.18 -0.79 13.17
CA PHE A 121 12.21 -1.64 12.59
C PHE A 121 13.23 -0.94 11.69
N ALA A 122 12.87 0.18 11.08
CA ALA A 122 13.79 0.98 10.26
C ALA A 122 14.30 2.23 10.99
N GLY A 123 13.59 2.72 12.01
CA GLY A 123 13.92 3.94 12.75
C GLY A 123 13.64 5.24 11.98
N GLU A 124 13.02 5.15 10.79
CA GLU A 124 12.64 6.30 9.97
C GLU A 124 11.43 5.97 9.09
N ASN A 125 10.61 6.99 8.82
CA ASN A 125 9.47 6.90 7.93
C ASN A 125 9.54 7.97 6.83
N PRO A 126 9.93 7.62 5.59
CA PRO A 126 10.03 8.56 4.49
C PRO A 126 8.70 9.21 4.06
N PHE A 127 7.55 8.61 4.39
CA PHE A 127 6.23 9.15 4.05
C PHE A 127 5.76 10.29 4.97
N GLY A 128 6.39 10.47 6.13
CA GLY A 128 5.90 11.39 7.16
C GLY A 128 4.61 10.92 7.81
N TYR A 129 3.63 11.82 7.97
CA TYR A 129 2.40 11.57 8.76
C TYR A 129 1.13 11.46 7.91
N SER A 130 1.23 11.62 6.59
CA SER A 130 0.07 11.74 5.69
C SER A 130 0.04 10.62 4.67
N ALA A 131 -1.17 10.22 4.30
CA ALA A 131 -1.42 9.25 3.25
C ALA A 131 -2.60 9.71 2.39
N ILE A 132 -2.61 9.33 1.11
CA ILE A 132 -3.75 9.49 0.24
C ILE A 132 -4.61 8.24 0.32
N ASP A 133 -5.87 8.42 0.72
CA ASP A 133 -6.89 7.37 0.67
C ASP A 133 -7.64 7.46 -0.66
N ILE A 134 -7.54 6.41 -1.48
CA ILE A 134 -8.15 6.33 -2.81
C ILE A 134 -9.67 6.54 -2.75
N LYS A 135 -10.35 5.97 -1.74
CA LYS A 135 -11.80 6.12 -1.61
C LYS A 135 -12.21 7.56 -1.27
N THR A 136 -11.45 8.21 -0.41
CA THR A 136 -11.65 9.62 -0.08
C THR A 136 -11.39 10.52 -1.28
N TYR A 137 -10.35 10.20 -2.06
CA TYR A 137 -10.07 10.90 -3.30
C TYR A 137 -11.19 10.71 -4.34
N ALA A 138 -11.71 9.49 -4.49
CA ALA A 138 -12.87 9.21 -5.32
C ALA A 138 -14.12 9.99 -4.86
N MET A 139 -14.33 10.12 -3.55
CA MET A 139 -15.43 10.92 -2.99
C MET A 139 -15.38 12.38 -3.48
N ALA A 140 -14.19 12.97 -3.48
CA ALA A 140 -14.00 14.35 -3.94
C ALA A 140 -14.24 14.49 -5.45
N LEU A 141 -13.67 13.59 -6.27
CA LEU A 141 -13.84 13.62 -7.74
C LEU A 141 -15.28 13.36 -8.17
N LEU A 142 -15.94 12.38 -7.58
CA LEU A 142 -17.31 12.01 -7.93
C LEU A 142 -18.37 12.92 -7.28
N ARG A 143 -17.99 13.74 -6.30
CA ARG A 143 -18.91 14.57 -5.52
C ARG A 143 -20.07 13.76 -4.90
N LYS A 144 -19.75 12.55 -4.42
CA LYS A 144 -20.70 11.61 -3.81
C LYS A 144 -20.38 11.39 -2.34
N PRO A 145 -21.33 10.96 -1.52
CA PRO A 145 -21.05 10.55 -0.14
C PRO A 145 -20.03 9.42 -0.08
N TYR A 146 -19.16 9.41 0.94
CA TYR A 146 -18.07 8.45 1.12
C TYR A 146 -18.49 6.97 0.96
N ARG A 147 -19.67 6.60 1.52
CA ARG A 147 -20.16 5.21 1.42
C ARG A 147 -20.61 4.83 0.01
N ALA A 148 -20.85 5.79 -0.88
CA ALA A 148 -21.21 5.58 -2.28
C ALA A 148 -19.99 5.56 -3.22
N CYS A 149 -18.75 5.56 -2.69
CA CYS A 149 -17.51 5.64 -3.46
C CYS A 149 -16.67 4.36 -3.32
N GLY A 150 -17.30 3.18 -3.24
CA GLY A 150 -16.61 1.90 -3.37
C GLY A 150 -16.13 1.63 -4.79
N LYS A 151 -15.14 0.72 -5.00
CA LYS A 151 -14.58 0.38 -6.32
C LYS A 151 -15.68 0.10 -7.37
N GLN A 152 -16.75 -0.63 -6.99
CA GLN A 152 -17.88 -0.96 -7.89
C GLN A 152 -18.75 0.24 -8.28
N SER A 153 -18.55 1.40 -7.68
CA SER A 153 -19.28 2.66 -7.98
C SER A 153 -18.41 3.71 -8.66
N MET A 154 -17.13 3.40 -8.88
CA MET A 154 -16.19 4.24 -9.61
C MET A 154 -16.36 4.05 -11.13
N PRO A 155 -16.01 5.06 -11.96
CA PRO A 155 -16.04 4.95 -13.41
C PRO A 155 -15.22 3.77 -13.91
N PRO A 156 -15.74 2.93 -14.82
CA PRO A 156 -15.01 1.77 -15.36
C PRO A 156 -13.66 2.14 -16.03
N GLU A 157 -13.59 3.33 -16.63
CA GLU A 157 -12.39 3.85 -17.29
C GLU A 157 -11.22 4.15 -16.34
N TRP A 158 -11.48 4.16 -15.02
CA TRP A 158 -10.40 4.28 -14.03
C TRP A 158 -9.69 2.96 -13.77
N PHE A 159 -10.27 1.83 -14.17
CA PHE A 159 -9.71 0.50 -13.93
C PHE A 159 -8.95 -0.02 -15.15
N ASP A 160 -7.73 -0.47 -14.91
CA ASP A 160 -7.01 -1.30 -15.86
C ASP A 160 -7.47 -2.78 -15.73
N PRO A 161 -7.30 -3.62 -16.76
CA PRO A 161 -7.67 -5.03 -16.71
C PRO A 161 -6.65 -5.85 -15.89
N VAL A 162 -6.53 -5.54 -14.60
CA VAL A 162 -5.67 -6.23 -13.63
C VAL A 162 -6.55 -6.98 -12.64
N ARG A 163 -6.18 -8.21 -12.30
CA ARG A 163 -6.94 -9.06 -11.38
C ARG A 163 -6.53 -8.77 -9.93
N HIS A 164 -7.49 -8.64 -9.04
CA HIS A 164 -7.28 -8.66 -7.59
C HIS A 164 -7.01 -10.09 -7.11
N THR A 165 -5.94 -10.32 -6.35
CA THR A 165 -5.45 -11.68 -6.04
C THR A 165 -5.27 -11.94 -4.54
N HIS A 166 -5.40 -10.95 -3.66
CA HIS A 166 -4.97 -11.00 -2.25
C HIS A 166 -3.47 -11.33 -2.11
N VAL A 167 -2.67 -10.92 -3.08
CA VAL A 167 -1.22 -10.87 -3.00
C VAL A 167 -0.83 -9.40 -2.95
N ALA A 168 -0.22 -8.96 -1.85
CA ALA A 168 0.00 -7.55 -1.56
C ALA A 168 0.63 -6.75 -2.72
N LEU A 169 1.57 -7.35 -3.48
CA LEU A 169 2.17 -6.65 -4.62
C LEU A 169 1.20 -6.48 -5.79
N ASP A 170 0.41 -7.50 -6.12
CA ASP A 170 -0.56 -7.42 -7.22
C ASP A 170 -1.64 -6.38 -6.92
N ASP A 171 -2.10 -6.36 -5.68
CA ASP A 171 -3.13 -5.43 -5.20
C ASP A 171 -2.59 -4.00 -5.12
N ALA A 172 -1.32 -3.82 -4.72
CA ALA A 172 -0.63 -2.53 -4.77
C ALA A 172 -0.48 -2.01 -6.22
N ILE A 173 -0.20 -2.88 -7.19
CA ILE A 173 -0.13 -2.50 -8.61
C ILE A 173 -1.51 -2.09 -9.14
N GLU A 174 -2.56 -2.87 -8.85
CA GLU A 174 -3.93 -2.56 -9.23
C GLU A 174 -4.37 -1.20 -8.67
N GLN A 175 -4.18 -0.98 -7.38
CA GLN A 175 -4.54 0.27 -6.69
C GLN A 175 -3.74 1.47 -7.22
N GLY A 176 -2.45 1.29 -7.50
CA GLY A 176 -1.60 2.36 -8.02
C GLY A 176 -2.02 2.81 -9.41
N ARG A 177 -2.37 1.88 -10.30
CA ARG A 177 -2.91 2.19 -11.62
C ARG A 177 -4.25 2.91 -11.55
N LEU A 178 -5.15 2.42 -10.69
CA LEU A 178 -6.42 3.09 -10.40
C LEU A 178 -6.18 4.54 -9.96
N PHE A 179 -5.29 4.75 -8.99
CA PHE A 179 -4.98 6.08 -8.49
C PHE A 179 -4.41 7.01 -9.57
N CYS A 180 -3.48 6.54 -10.40
CA CYS A 180 -2.93 7.34 -11.51
C CYS A 180 -4.01 7.70 -12.55
N ASN A 181 -4.94 6.78 -12.86
CA ASN A 181 -6.07 7.08 -13.75
C ASN A 181 -7.01 8.13 -13.11
N MET A 182 -7.18 8.13 -11.80
CA MET A 182 -7.93 9.16 -11.09
C MET A 182 -7.19 10.51 -11.09
N LEU A 183 -5.86 10.53 -10.95
CA LEU A 183 -5.05 11.75 -11.10
C LEU A 183 -5.23 12.36 -12.49
N LYS A 184 -5.14 11.53 -13.53
CA LYS A 184 -5.39 11.94 -14.90
C LYS A 184 -6.79 12.56 -15.07
N ALA A 185 -7.82 11.93 -14.53
CA ALA A 185 -9.20 12.45 -14.56
C ALA A 185 -9.33 13.78 -13.80
N ASN A 186 -8.57 13.98 -12.73
CA ASN A 186 -8.59 15.22 -11.93
C ASN A 186 -7.87 16.39 -12.63
N PHE A 187 -6.72 16.12 -13.24
CA PHE A 187 -5.90 17.16 -13.85
C PHE A 187 -6.25 17.46 -15.30
N GLY A 188 -7.12 16.67 -15.93
CA GLY A 188 -7.57 16.87 -17.30
C GLY A 188 -6.49 16.59 -18.36
N ALA A 189 -5.54 15.71 -18.04
CA ALA A 189 -4.41 15.36 -18.92
C ALA A 189 -4.73 14.09 -19.74
#